data_d04e14c6a1cecc7fbde0f27961468f0e
#
_entry.id   d04e14c6a1cecc7fbde0f27961468f0e
#
_cell.length_a   1.000
_cell.length_b   1.000
_cell.length_c   1.000
_cell.angle_alpha   90.00
_cell.angle_beta   90.00
_cell.angle_gamma   90.00
#
_symmetry.space_group_name_H-M   'P 1'
#
loop_
_entity.id
_entity.type
_entity.pdbx_description
1 polymer ?
#
loop_
_entity_poly.entity_id
_entity_poly.type
_entity_poly.pdbx_seq_one_letter_code
_entity_poly.pdbx_strand_id
1 'polypeptide(L)'
;MTWGARIRLVIGILVVLVVAALATDHLNTSRGEATSTTAQIVGQDISVGTPYAGLVLDRLVEVGQQVSAGDPLFVIDSATLSYDLSSGHTQATPTSTKVDANGHLVVQASTEGTVTAVAAEKGAFVVAGGGLATLQQAGSLHVEAQLTLTPAQYARLDRSATVTITLPDTRQMTGTATEVRVTTVDGAAKAVLTVECPELSAGSSDGLATAGTPVVAQVRLRNDGVVTTASEHDRTWIDGVLP
;
A
#
# COMPACT_ATOMS: atom_id res chain seq x y z
N MET A 1 -63.80 11.43 19.32
CA MET A 1 -62.35 11.48 19.37
C MET A 1 -61.93 12.93 19.46
N THR A 2 -61.36 13.36 20.58
CA THR A 2 -60.92 14.74 20.80
C THR A 2 -59.73 15.08 19.90
N TRP A 3 -59.66 16.27 19.42
CA TRP A 3 -58.60 16.76 18.50
C TRP A 3 -57.18 16.47 19.05
N GLY A 4 -57.01 16.61 20.39
CA GLY A 4 -55.78 16.25 21.06
C GLY A 4 -55.36 14.75 20.94
N ALA A 5 -56.33 13.83 20.86
CA ALA A 5 -55.99 12.42 20.66
C ALA A 5 -55.46 12.13 19.22
N ARG A 6 -55.99 12.84 18.22
CA ARG A 6 -55.51 12.76 16.83
C ARG A 6 -54.10 13.30 16.69
N ILE A 7 -53.79 14.44 17.34
CA ILE A 7 -52.44 15.04 17.33
C ILE A 7 -51.44 14.11 17.99
N ARG A 8 -51.76 13.51 19.16
CA ARG A 8 -50.85 12.52 19.84
C ARG A 8 -50.61 11.27 18.97
N LEU A 9 -51.64 10.81 18.27
CA LEU A 9 -51.48 9.66 17.37
C LEU A 9 -50.59 10.00 16.17
N VAL A 10 -50.75 11.18 15.55
CA VAL A 10 -49.91 11.64 14.43
C VAL A 10 -48.45 11.80 14.88
N ILE A 11 -48.24 12.43 16.05
CA ILE A 11 -46.88 12.57 16.61
C ILE A 11 -46.28 11.18 16.90
N GLY A 12 -47.04 10.23 17.47
CA GLY A 12 -46.58 8.88 17.73
C GLY A 12 -46.16 8.15 16.44
N ILE A 13 -46.96 8.25 15.38
CA ILE A 13 -46.63 7.66 14.05
C ILE A 13 -45.37 8.33 13.49
N LEU A 14 -45.23 9.64 13.60
CA LEU A 14 -44.08 10.38 13.08
C LEU A 14 -42.80 9.98 13.82
N VAL A 15 -42.83 9.82 15.15
CA VAL A 15 -41.68 9.32 15.94
C VAL A 15 -41.30 7.90 15.52
N VAL A 16 -42.28 7.00 15.32
CA VAL A 16 -42.01 5.62 14.86
C VAL A 16 -41.37 5.62 13.46
N LEU A 17 -41.86 6.48 12.56
CA LEU A 17 -41.27 6.61 11.21
C LEU A 17 -39.84 7.14 11.27
N VAL A 18 -39.56 8.14 12.12
CA VAL A 18 -38.20 8.66 12.29
C VAL A 18 -37.28 7.61 12.88
N VAL A 19 -37.70 6.86 13.90
CA VAL A 19 -36.90 5.78 14.49
C VAL A 19 -36.68 4.66 13.47
N ALA A 20 -37.70 4.28 12.69
CA ALA A 20 -37.57 3.28 11.63
C ALA A 20 -36.61 3.76 10.53
N ALA A 21 -36.67 5.02 10.12
CA ALA A 21 -35.75 5.60 9.15
C ALA A 21 -34.30 5.59 9.65
N LEU A 22 -34.06 6.02 10.90
CA LEU A 22 -32.73 6.00 11.52
C LEU A 22 -32.19 4.58 11.69
N ALA A 23 -33.03 3.62 12.09
CA ALA A 23 -32.64 2.21 12.19
C ALA A 23 -32.29 1.62 10.82
N THR A 24 -33.06 1.98 9.78
CA THR A 24 -32.81 1.53 8.41
C THR A 24 -31.51 2.12 7.87
N ASP A 25 -31.25 3.39 8.12
CA ASP A 25 -30.02 4.06 7.70
C ASP A 25 -28.80 3.45 8.40
N HIS A 26 -28.87 3.22 9.70
CA HIS A 26 -27.81 2.56 10.48
C HIS A 26 -27.51 1.13 9.99
N LEU A 27 -28.54 0.34 9.71
CA LEU A 27 -28.41 -1.01 9.14
C LEU A 27 -27.87 -1.00 7.71
N ASN A 28 -28.24 0.00 6.92
CA ASN A 28 -27.77 0.14 5.54
C ASN A 28 -26.28 0.55 5.50
N THR A 29 -25.85 1.43 6.38
CA THR A 29 -24.45 1.86 6.51
C THR A 29 -23.58 0.68 6.93
N SER A 30 -23.98 -0.11 7.91
CA SER A 30 -23.25 -1.30 8.38
C SER A 30 -23.14 -2.40 7.30
N ARG A 31 -24.08 -2.47 6.35
CA ARG A 31 -24.04 -3.40 5.21
C ARG A 31 -23.23 -2.87 4.03
N GLY A 32 -22.93 -1.58 4.03
CA GLY A 32 -22.16 -0.90 2.98
C GLY A 32 -20.65 -0.97 3.17
N GLU A 33 -20.15 -1.58 4.25
CA GLU A 33 -18.73 -1.67 4.56
C GLU A 33 -18.29 -3.12 4.73
N ALA A 34 -17.09 -3.42 4.24
CA ALA A 34 -16.42 -4.69 4.47
C ALA A 34 -15.08 -4.42 5.17
N THR A 35 -14.89 -5.02 6.34
CA THR A 35 -13.63 -4.89 7.10
C THR A 35 -12.70 -6.03 6.69
N SER A 36 -11.41 -5.70 6.55
CA SER A 36 -10.38 -6.69 6.25
C SER A 36 -10.20 -7.69 7.40
N THR A 37 -9.99 -8.95 7.03
CA THR A 37 -9.61 -9.99 7.98
C THR A 37 -8.15 -9.79 8.42
N THR A 38 -7.30 -9.39 7.50
CA THR A 38 -5.89 -9.06 7.71
C THR A 38 -5.53 -7.96 6.73
N ALA A 39 -4.79 -6.96 7.18
CA ALA A 39 -4.19 -5.97 6.30
C ALA A 39 -2.83 -5.54 6.84
N GLN A 40 -1.92 -5.23 5.95
CA GLN A 40 -0.57 -4.79 6.27
C GLN A 40 -0.06 -3.78 5.24
N ILE A 41 0.87 -2.94 5.66
CA ILE A 41 1.62 -2.08 4.75
C ILE A 41 2.70 -2.92 4.10
N VAL A 42 2.83 -2.84 2.78
CA VAL A 42 3.84 -3.54 1.97
C VAL A 42 4.62 -2.50 1.17
N GLY A 43 5.92 -2.69 1.06
CA GLY A 43 6.79 -1.88 0.20
C GLY A 43 7.39 -2.75 -0.90
N GLN A 44 7.83 -2.11 -1.97
CA GLN A 44 8.57 -2.82 -3.00
C GLN A 44 10.05 -2.88 -2.64
N ASP A 45 10.52 -4.10 -2.39
CA ASP A 45 11.92 -4.36 -2.10
C ASP A 45 12.70 -4.67 -3.39
N ILE A 46 13.85 -4.00 -3.53
CA ILE A 46 14.77 -4.17 -4.67
C ILE A 46 16.07 -4.75 -4.14
N SER A 47 16.46 -5.90 -4.66
CA SER A 47 17.75 -6.50 -4.35
C SER A 47 18.86 -5.84 -5.18
N VAL A 48 19.85 -5.30 -4.50
CA VAL A 48 21.08 -4.77 -5.12
C VAL A 48 22.10 -5.90 -5.15
N GLY A 49 22.55 -6.27 -6.35
CA GLY A 49 23.55 -7.33 -6.57
C GLY A 49 24.79 -6.80 -7.27
N THR A 50 25.78 -7.68 -7.42
CA THR A 50 27.02 -7.41 -8.15
C THR A 50 27.10 -8.23 -9.43
N PRO A 51 27.48 -7.62 -10.58
CA PRO A 51 27.69 -8.38 -11.82
C PRO A 51 28.99 -9.20 -11.83
N TYR A 52 29.94 -8.86 -10.96
CA TYR A 52 31.24 -9.51 -10.88
C TYR A 52 31.48 -10.12 -9.49
N ALA A 53 32.14 -11.27 -9.45
CA ALA A 53 32.62 -11.84 -8.21
C ALA A 53 33.85 -11.06 -7.71
N GLY A 54 33.99 -10.93 -6.39
CA GLY A 54 35.14 -10.21 -5.83
C GLY A 54 35.09 -10.05 -4.31
N LEU A 55 36.09 -9.37 -3.77
CA LEU A 55 36.22 -9.05 -2.37
C LEU A 55 35.60 -7.66 -2.10
N VAL A 56 34.74 -7.56 -1.12
CA VAL A 56 34.18 -6.28 -0.68
C VAL A 56 35.28 -5.50 0.07
N LEU A 57 35.80 -4.43 -0.55
CA LEU A 57 36.80 -3.55 0.04
C LEU A 57 36.18 -2.62 1.06
N ASP A 58 35.05 -2.01 0.70
CA ASP A 58 34.32 -1.09 1.56
C ASP A 58 32.82 -1.23 1.42
N ARG A 59 32.11 -1.08 2.56
CA ARG A 59 30.68 -0.93 2.69
C ARG A 59 30.39 0.52 3.06
N LEU A 60 29.70 1.23 2.18
CA LEU A 60 29.43 2.67 2.31
C LEU A 60 28.01 2.96 2.81
N VAL A 61 27.24 1.94 3.15
CA VAL A 61 25.83 2.05 3.49
C VAL A 61 25.48 1.22 4.72
N GLU A 62 24.51 1.69 5.51
CA GLU A 62 24.02 1.02 6.71
C GLU A 62 22.49 0.73 6.61
N VAL A 63 22.02 -0.26 7.38
CA VAL A 63 20.58 -0.56 7.48
C VAL A 63 19.85 0.64 8.09
N GLY A 64 18.73 1.05 7.48
CA GLY A 64 17.97 2.24 7.86
C GLY A 64 18.42 3.53 7.18
N GLN A 65 19.53 3.51 6.43
CA GLN A 65 20.00 4.68 5.70
C GLN A 65 19.15 4.95 4.45
N GLN A 66 18.79 6.21 4.23
CA GLN A 66 18.18 6.67 2.98
C GLN A 66 19.27 6.89 1.95
N VAL A 67 19.03 6.44 0.73
CA VAL A 67 19.94 6.57 -0.42
C VAL A 67 19.20 7.10 -1.64
N SER A 68 19.89 7.88 -2.44
CA SER A 68 19.40 8.34 -3.75
C SER A 68 19.92 7.47 -4.87
N ALA A 69 19.23 7.48 -6.02
CA ALA A 69 19.72 6.78 -7.20
C ALA A 69 21.13 7.26 -7.58
N GLY A 70 22.07 6.32 -7.74
CA GLY A 70 23.47 6.61 -8.05
C GLY A 70 24.40 6.76 -6.83
N ASP A 71 23.88 6.73 -5.59
CA ASP A 71 24.71 6.74 -4.39
C ASP A 71 25.55 5.45 -4.32
N PRO A 72 26.86 5.55 -3.96
CA PRO A 72 27.73 4.38 -3.84
C PRO A 72 27.37 3.60 -2.58
N LEU A 73 27.19 2.28 -2.74
CA LEU A 73 26.82 1.37 -1.66
C LEU A 73 27.97 0.46 -1.24
N PHE A 74 28.70 -0.10 -2.24
CA PHE A 74 29.80 -1.02 -2.03
C PHE A 74 30.93 -0.75 -3.01
N VAL A 75 32.17 -1.01 -2.55
CA VAL A 75 33.36 -1.06 -3.39
C VAL A 75 33.90 -2.47 -3.39
N ILE A 76 34.06 -3.06 -4.58
CA ILE A 76 34.44 -4.46 -4.76
C ILE A 76 35.69 -4.54 -5.63
N ASP A 77 36.70 -5.28 -5.15
CA ASP A 77 37.86 -5.66 -5.93
C ASP A 77 37.57 -6.99 -6.66
N SER A 78 37.60 -6.95 -7.98
CA SER A 78 37.31 -8.10 -8.83
C SER A 78 38.41 -8.36 -9.82
N ALA A 79 39.09 -9.50 -9.69
CA ALA A 79 40.11 -9.93 -10.62
C ALA A 79 39.54 -10.14 -12.04
N THR A 80 38.31 -10.60 -12.17
CA THR A 80 37.63 -10.78 -13.46
C THR A 80 37.40 -9.44 -14.16
N LEU A 81 36.91 -8.44 -13.41
CA LEU A 81 36.74 -7.09 -13.94
C LEU A 81 38.09 -6.50 -14.40
N SER A 82 39.14 -6.63 -13.58
CA SER A 82 40.48 -6.16 -13.91
C SER A 82 41.04 -6.81 -15.17
N TYR A 83 40.78 -8.10 -15.36
CA TYR A 83 41.14 -8.83 -16.59
C TYR A 83 40.36 -8.30 -17.80
N ASP A 84 39.05 -8.14 -17.70
CA ASP A 84 38.19 -7.62 -18.79
C ASP A 84 38.62 -6.20 -19.20
N LEU A 85 38.90 -5.33 -18.23
CA LEU A 85 39.39 -3.98 -18.49
C LEU A 85 40.73 -3.98 -19.21
N SER A 86 41.69 -4.84 -18.78
CA SER A 86 43.02 -4.94 -19.40
C SER A 86 42.98 -5.53 -20.81
N SER A 87 41.99 -6.40 -21.08
CA SER A 87 41.79 -7.07 -22.37
C SER A 87 40.99 -6.23 -23.37
N GLY A 88 40.51 -5.04 -22.97
CA GLY A 88 39.66 -4.17 -23.81
C GLY A 88 38.22 -4.72 -24.03
N HIS A 89 37.83 -5.76 -23.28
CA HIS A 89 36.49 -6.30 -23.30
C HIS A 89 35.58 -5.51 -22.33
N THR A 90 35.18 -4.32 -22.74
CA THR A 90 34.22 -3.53 -21.95
C THR A 90 32.83 -4.12 -22.14
N GLN A 91 32.42 -5.02 -21.25
CA GLN A 91 30.99 -5.34 -21.16
C GLN A 91 30.25 -4.09 -20.68
N ALA A 92 29.07 -3.82 -21.24
CA ALA A 92 28.23 -2.74 -20.78
C ALA A 92 27.93 -2.99 -19.31
N THR A 93 28.53 -2.20 -18.41
CA THR A 93 28.21 -2.25 -17.00
C THR A 93 26.77 -1.80 -16.80
N PRO A 94 25.98 -2.52 -15.98
CA PRO A 94 24.65 -2.05 -15.62
C PRO A 94 24.68 -0.63 -15.09
N THR A 95 23.61 0.13 -15.30
CA THR A 95 23.47 1.55 -14.89
C THR A 95 23.74 1.76 -13.38
N SER A 96 23.61 0.71 -12.59
CA SER A 96 23.86 0.72 -11.13
C SER A 96 25.29 0.38 -10.72
N THR A 97 26.26 0.37 -11.67
CA THR A 97 27.65 0.07 -11.37
C THR A 97 28.58 1.02 -12.12
N LYS A 98 29.68 1.41 -11.46
CA LYS A 98 30.77 2.20 -12.06
C LYS A 98 32.11 1.57 -11.72
N VAL A 99 33.12 1.84 -12.55
CA VAL A 99 34.50 1.50 -12.24
C VAL A 99 35.19 2.76 -11.75
N ASP A 100 35.86 2.67 -10.61
CA ASP A 100 36.64 3.77 -10.05
C ASP A 100 38.01 3.96 -10.76
N ALA A 101 38.78 4.99 -10.35
CA ALA A 101 40.08 5.27 -10.94
C ALA A 101 41.11 4.16 -10.64
N ASN A 102 40.89 3.30 -9.65
CA ASN A 102 41.75 2.18 -9.27
C ASN A 102 41.37 0.85 -9.95
N GLY A 103 40.28 0.85 -10.74
CA GLY A 103 39.77 -0.35 -11.39
C GLY A 103 38.81 -1.17 -10.52
N HIS A 104 38.38 -0.65 -9.36
CA HIS A 104 37.41 -1.35 -8.52
C HIS A 104 35.97 -1.12 -9.00
N LEU A 105 35.12 -2.09 -8.77
CA LEU A 105 33.69 -2.00 -9.05
C LEU A 105 33.00 -1.24 -7.90
N VAL A 106 32.38 -0.11 -8.23
CA VAL A 106 31.50 0.63 -7.31
C VAL A 106 30.05 0.26 -7.65
N VAL A 107 29.38 -0.43 -6.74
CA VAL A 107 27.97 -0.75 -6.83
C VAL A 107 27.17 0.40 -6.24
N GLN A 108 26.21 0.92 -7.01
CA GLN A 108 25.40 2.09 -6.67
C GLN A 108 23.94 1.71 -6.48
N ALA A 109 23.19 2.53 -5.77
CA ALA A 109 21.75 2.42 -5.68
C ALA A 109 21.11 2.61 -7.06
N SER A 110 20.25 1.67 -7.45
CA SER A 110 19.52 1.74 -8.73
C SER A 110 18.33 2.71 -8.69
N THR A 111 17.84 3.00 -7.49
CA THR A 111 16.69 3.86 -7.22
C THR A 111 16.83 4.54 -5.87
N GLU A 112 16.04 5.56 -5.64
CA GLU A 112 15.88 6.17 -4.33
C GLU A 112 15.13 5.23 -3.38
N GLY A 113 15.55 5.18 -2.11
CA GLY A 113 14.92 4.31 -1.12
C GLY A 113 15.64 4.25 0.20
N THR A 114 15.19 3.33 1.06
CA THR A 114 15.79 3.05 2.37
C THR A 114 16.38 1.64 2.36
N VAL A 115 17.59 1.50 2.89
CA VAL A 115 18.24 0.17 3.01
C VAL A 115 17.56 -0.63 4.11
N THR A 116 16.95 -1.74 3.77
CA THR A 116 16.25 -2.63 4.72
C THR A 116 17.12 -3.78 5.20
N ALA A 117 18.05 -4.23 4.36
CA ALA A 117 19.00 -5.29 4.74
C ALA A 117 20.34 -5.10 4.03
N VAL A 118 21.42 -5.52 4.70
CA VAL A 118 22.76 -5.61 4.15
C VAL A 118 23.23 -7.06 4.32
N ALA A 119 23.54 -7.72 3.19
CA ALA A 119 23.98 -9.12 3.16
C ALA A 119 25.49 -9.28 3.05
N ALA A 120 26.22 -8.25 2.55
CA ALA A 120 27.65 -8.28 2.35
C ALA A 120 28.36 -7.31 3.27
N GLU A 121 29.34 -7.82 4.00
CA GLU A 121 30.19 -7.04 4.92
C GLU A 121 31.56 -6.77 4.30
N LYS A 122 32.25 -5.73 4.80
CA LYS A 122 33.65 -5.46 4.44
C LYS A 122 34.52 -6.68 4.69
N GLY A 123 35.31 -7.08 3.70
CA GLY A 123 36.15 -8.27 3.73
C GLY A 123 35.45 -9.57 3.32
N ALA A 124 34.16 -9.54 3.04
CA ALA A 124 33.44 -10.70 2.51
C ALA A 124 33.72 -10.91 1.02
N PHE A 125 33.77 -12.17 0.59
CA PHE A 125 33.84 -12.51 -0.82
C PHE A 125 32.39 -12.71 -1.35
N VAL A 126 32.09 -12.07 -2.46
CA VAL A 126 30.76 -12.12 -3.11
C VAL A 126 30.86 -12.75 -4.50
N VAL A 127 29.83 -13.48 -4.88
CA VAL A 127 29.74 -14.13 -6.20
C VAL A 127 28.99 -13.23 -7.18
N ALA A 128 29.27 -13.38 -8.47
CA ALA A 128 28.50 -12.70 -9.50
C ALA A 128 27.02 -13.08 -9.41
N GLY A 129 26.13 -12.08 -9.47
CA GLY A 129 24.69 -12.24 -9.27
C GLY A 129 24.28 -12.33 -7.79
N GLY A 130 25.25 -12.33 -6.85
CA GLY A 130 24.96 -12.33 -5.41
C GLY A 130 24.33 -11.02 -4.95
N GLY A 131 23.33 -11.11 -4.04
CA GLY A 131 22.74 -9.95 -3.39
C GLY A 131 23.69 -9.34 -2.36
N LEU A 132 23.84 -8.03 -2.37
CA LEU A 132 24.67 -7.25 -1.45
C LEU A 132 23.83 -6.54 -0.39
N ALA A 133 22.71 -5.97 -0.81
CA ALA A 133 21.77 -5.26 0.04
C ALA A 133 20.34 -5.34 -0.54
N THR A 134 19.38 -5.02 0.30
CA THR A 134 17.98 -4.82 -0.10
C THR A 134 17.58 -3.37 0.16
N LEU A 135 16.99 -2.74 -0.86
CA LEU A 135 16.45 -1.39 -0.79
C LEU A 135 14.94 -1.44 -0.86
N GLN A 136 14.25 -0.79 0.07
CA GLN A 136 12.85 -0.49 -0.06
C GLN A 136 12.71 0.80 -0.88
N GLN A 137 12.08 0.68 -2.04
CA GLN A 137 11.89 1.82 -2.94
C GLN A 137 11.04 2.93 -2.29
N ALA A 138 11.49 4.17 -2.39
CA ALA A 138 10.73 5.32 -1.92
C ALA A 138 9.40 5.44 -2.68
N GLY A 139 8.33 5.80 -1.98
CA GLY A 139 7.01 5.98 -2.56
C GLY A 139 6.29 4.68 -2.99
N SER A 140 6.87 3.51 -2.70
CA SER A 140 6.27 2.20 -3.09
C SER A 140 5.34 1.62 -2.04
N LEU A 141 5.18 2.28 -0.89
CA LEU A 141 4.33 1.79 0.19
C LEU A 141 2.87 1.78 -0.23
N HIS A 142 2.24 0.64 -0.07
CA HIS A 142 0.82 0.41 -0.31
C HIS A 142 0.27 -0.53 0.75
N VAL A 143 -1.05 -0.65 0.84
CA VAL A 143 -1.68 -1.58 1.77
C VAL A 143 -2.20 -2.79 1.02
N GLU A 144 -1.81 -3.98 1.47
CA GLU A 144 -2.46 -5.23 1.08
C GLU A 144 -3.49 -5.62 2.13
N ALA A 145 -4.77 -5.66 1.71
CA ALA A 145 -5.89 -6.02 2.57
C ALA A 145 -6.54 -7.31 2.08
N GLN A 146 -6.67 -8.29 2.97
CA GLN A 146 -7.40 -9.52 2.71
C GLN A 146 -8.81 -9.41 3.27
N LEU A 147 -9.80 -9.63 2.43
CA LEU A 147 -11.21 -9.62 2.79
C LEU A 147 -11.84 -10.97 2.51
N THR A 148 -12.72 -11.40 3.40
CA THR A 148 -13.61 -12.54 3.14
C THR A 148 -15.00 -11.98 2.86
N LEU A 149 -15.42 -12.04 1.61
CA LEU A 149 -16.67 -11.47 1.13
C LEU A 149 -17.70 -12.54 0.84
N THR A 150 -18.95 -12.27 1.21
CA THR A 150 -20.07 -13.05 0.71
C THR A 150 -20.28 -12.76 -0.78
N PRO A 151 -20.94 -13.65 -1.56
CA PRO A 151 -21.21 -13.39 -2.97
C PRO A 151 -21.97 -12.08 -3.22
N ALA A 152 -22.86 -11.69 -2.31
CA ALA A 152 -23.59 -10.43 -2.39
C ALA A 152 -22.70 -9.20 -2.15
N GLN A 153 -21.75 -9.28 -1.20
CA GLN A 153 -20.78 -8.22 -0.96
C GLN A 153 -19.79 -8.09 -2.12
N TYR A 154 -19.34 -9.22 -2.67
CA TYR A 154 -18.46 -9.23 -3.82
C TYR A 154 -19.08 -8.57 -5.07
N ALA A 155 -20.36 -8.81 -5.33
CA ALA A 155 -21.06 -8.17 -6.44
C ALA A 155 -21.15 -6.64 -6.31
N ARG A 156 -20.99 -6.11 -5.09
CA ARG A 156 -21.01 -4.67 -4.76
C ARG A 156 -19.62 -4.06 -4.60
N LEU A 157 -18.58 -4.86 -4.72
CA LEU A 157 -17.19 -4.37 -4.66
C LEU A 157 -16.84 -3.64 -5.95
N ASP A 158 -16.48 -2.37 -5.85
CA ASP A 158 -15.94 -1.60 -6.97
C ASP A 158 -14.43 -1.81 -7.06
N ARG A 159 -13.89 -1.82 -8.29
CA ARG A 159 -12.45 -1.95 -8.52
C ARG A 159 -11.66 -0.74 -8.03
N SER A 160 -12.29 0.42 -7.99
CA SER A 160 -11.74 1.68 -7.47
C SER A 160 -12.41 2.08 -6.14
N ALA A 161 -12.76 1.09 -5.31
CA ALA A 161 -13.42 1.35 -4.04
C ALA A 161 -12.54 2.22 -3.13
N THR A 162 -13.18 3.15 -2.45
CA THR A 162 -12.54 3.92 -1.39
C THR A 162 -12.32 3.02 -0.17
N VAL A 163 -11.11 3.04 0.35
CA VAL A 163 -10.71 2.23 1.51
C VAL A 163 -10.23 3.16 2.62
N THR A 164 -10.83 3.04 3.79
CA THR A 164 -10.36 3.70 5.01
C THR A 164 -9.39 2.77 5.72
N ILE A 165 -8.17 3.23 5.94
CA ILE A 165 -7.11 2.49 6.61
C ILE A 165 -6.89 3.09 7.98
N THR A 166 -6.97 2.27 9.02
CA THR A 166 -6.69 2.67 10.40
C THR A 166 -5.36 2.07 10.82
N LEU A 167 -4.41 2.94 11.18
CA LEU A 167 -3.09 2.56 11.70
C LEU A 167 -3.19 2.15 13.17
N PRO A 168 -2.15 1.50 13.75
CA PRO A 168 -2.12 1.12 15.17
C PRO A 168 -2.25 2.29 16.15
N ASP A 169 -1.89 3.50 15.73
CA ASP A 169 -2.02 4.75 16.51
C ASP A 169 -3.40 5.42 16.38
N THR A 170 -4.37 4.71 15.80
CA THR A 170 -5.75 5.18 15.54
C THR A 170 -5.88 6.27 14.47
N ARG A 171 -4.79 6.72 13.82
CA ARG A 171 -4.89 7.60 12.67
C ARG A 171 -5.60 6.88 11.53
N GLN A 172 -6.43 7.63 10.82
CA GLN A 172 -7.15 7.14 9.65
C GLN A 172 -6.60 7.82 8.40
N MET A 173 -6.37 7.01 7.39
CA MET A 173 -5.94 7.43 6.06
C MET A 173 -6.93 6.92 5.04
N THR A 174 -7.09 7.64 3.94
CA THR A 174 -7.95 7.22 2.84
C THR A 174 -7.11 6.80 1.65
N GLY A 175 -7.39 5.61 1.13
CA GLY A 175 -6.76 5.08 -0.07
C GLY A 175 -7.79 4.65 -1.11
N THR A 176 -7.29 4.35 -2.29
CA THR A 176 -8.10 3.81 -3.40
C THR A 176 -7.58 2.42 -3.76
N ALA A 177 -8.50 1.46 -3.91
CA ALA A 177 -8.16 0.14 -4.40
C ALA A 177 -7.73 0.25 -5.88
N THR A 178 -6.55 -0.30 -6.20
CA THR A 178 -6.00 -0.31 -7.58
C THR A 178 -6.07 -1.70 -8.18
N GLU A 179 -5.91 -2.73 -7.37
CA GLU A 179 -5.97 -4.11 -7.83
C GLU A 179 -6.84 -4.95 -6.88
N VAL A 180 -7.67 -5.80 -7.46
CA VAL A 180 -8.51 -6.75 -6.73
C VAL A 180 -8.25 -8.15 -7.29
N ARG A 181 -7.59 -9.00 -6.50
CA ARG A 181 -7.44 -10.43 -6.81
C ARG A 181 -8.43 -11.24 -5.99
N VAL A 182 -9.18 -12.10 -6.64
CA VAL A 182 -10.19 -12.92 -5.96
C VAL A 182 -9.89 -14.39 -6.17
N THR A 183 -9.92 -15.13 -5.06
CA THR A 183 -9.84 -16.60 -5.06
C THR A 183 -11.03 -17.13 -4.30
N THR A 184 -11.74 -18.12 -4.88
CA THR A 184 -12.84 -18.78 -4.20
C THR A 184 -12.32 -19.93 -3.35
N VAL A 185 -12.58 -19.89 -2.05
CA VAL A 185 -12.24 -20.96 -1.10
C VAL A 185 -13.47 -21.23 -0.25
N ASP A 186 -13.91 -22.49 -0.21
CA ASP A 186 -15.04 -22.99 0.60
C ASP A 186 -16.35 -22.17 0.39
N GLY A 187 -16.62 -21.77 -0.84
CA GLY A 187 -17.83 -21.01 -1.20
C GLY A 187 -17.82 -19.54 -0.79
N ALA A 188 -16.75 -19.05 -0.19
CA ALA A 188 -16.52 -17.64 0.11
C ALA A 188 -15.51 -17.05 -0.87
N ALA A 189 -15.72 -15.79 -1.26
CA ALA A 189 -14.75 -15.04 -2.05
C ALA A 189 -13.68 -14.44 -1.12
N LYS A 190 -12.46 -14.95 -1.19
CA LYS A 190 -11.29 -14.31 -0.58
C LYS A 190 -10.73 -13.30 -1.57
N ALA A 191 -10.86 -12.02 -1.26
CA ALA A 191 -10.33 -10.93 -2.06
C ALA A 191 -9.07 -10.37 -1.40
N VAL A 192 -7.99 -10.21 -2.19
CA VAL A 192 -6.81 -9.46 -1.80
C VAL A 192 -6.86 -8.14 -2.57
N LEU A 193 -6.93 -7.05 -1.86
CA LEU A 193 -6.94 -5.70 -2.40
C LEU A 193 -5.58 -5.04 -2.21
N THR A 194 -5.05 -4.49 -3.29
CA THR A 194 -3.93 -3.56 -3.25
C THR A 194 -4.50 -2.14 -3.19
N VAL A 195 -4.15 -1.41 -2.15
CA VAL A 195 -4.69 -0.07 -1.90
C VAL A 195 -3.55 0.93 -1.90
N GLU A 196 -3.62 1.89 -2.80
CA GLU A 196 -2.69 3.02 -2.86
C GLU A 196 -3.18 4.16 -1.96
N CYS A 197 -2.29 4.65 -1.11
CA CYS A 197 -2.52 5.78 -0.22
C CYS A 197 -1.48 6.85 -0.49
N PRO A 198 -1.87 8.03 -1.00
CA PRO A 198 -0.93 9.12 -1.25
C PRO A 198 -0.16 9.57 0.00
N GLU A 199 -0.80 9.48 1.17
CA GLU A 199 -0.20 9.84 2.45
C GLU A 199 0.93 8.88 2.87
N LEU A 200 0.85 7.58 2.53
CA LEU A 200 1.92 6.61 2.74
C LEU A 200 3.10 6.85 1.81
N SER A 201 2.82 7.21 0.55
CA SER A 201 3.83 7.46 -0.47
C SER A 201 4.63 8.73 -0.19
N ALA A 202 4.04 9.73 0.46
CA ALA A 202 4.70 10.99 0.81
C ALA A 202 5.73 10.85 1.96
N GLY A 203 5.91 9.63 2.50
CA GLY A 203 6.83 9.37 3.59
C GLY A 203 6.33 9.99 4.90
N SER A 204 5.33 9.36 5.52
CA SER A 204 4.94 9.75 6.88
C SER A 204 6.10 9.45 7.82
N SER A 205 6.76 10.51 8.28
CA SER A 205 8.03 10.52 9.02
C SER A 205 7.95 9.94 10.44
N ASP A 206 6.85 9.36 10.84
CA ASP A 206 6.62 8.94 12.24
C ASP A 206 6.99 7.47 12.55
N GLY A 207 7.67 6.77 11.64
CA GLY A 207 8.18 5.41 11.91
C GLY A 207 7.13 4.30 12.07
N LEU A 208 5.85 4.63 12.19
CA LEU A 208 4.75 3.68 12.35
C LEU A 208 4.15 3.22 11.00
N ALA A 209 4.42 3.93 9.92
CA ALA A 209 3.98 3.60 8.57
C ALA A 209 5.10 2.93 7.76
N THR A 210 5.64 1.83 8.27
CA THR A 210 6.70 1.04 7.63
C THR A 210 6.14 -0.25 7.06
N ALA A 211 6.85 -0.84 6.10
CA ALA A 211 6.50 -2.17 5.60
C ALA A 211 6.45 -3.19 6.75
N GLY A 212 5.44 -4.06 6.72
CA GLY A 212 5.15 -5.03 7.78
C GLY A 212 4.23 -4.51 8.88
N THR A 213 3.91 -3.20 8.94
CA THR A 213 2.98 -2.68 9.94
C THR A 213 1.57 -3.23 9.70
N PRO A 214 0.94 -3.89 10.71
CA PRO A 214 -0.44 -4.34 10.61
C PRO A 214 -1.39 -3.15 10.69
N VAL A 215 -2.40 -3.14 9.84
CA VAL A 215 -3.43 -2.09 9.77
C VAL A 215 -4.81 -2.71 9.67
N VAL A 216 -5.85 -1.91 9.86
CA VAL A 216 -7.24 -2.31 9.59
C VAL A 216 -7.74 -1.55 8.37
N ALA A 217 -8.18 -2.28 7.35
CA ALA A 217 -8.73 -1.69 6.14
C ALA A 217 -10.26 -1.91 6.09
N GLN A 218 -11.01 -0.83 5.92
CA GLN A 218 -12.46 -0.85 5.74
C GLN A 218 -12.77 -0.38 4.32
N VAL A 219 -13.36 -1.27 3.54
CA VAL A 219 -13.70 -1.02 2.14
C VAL A 219 -15.15 -0.60 2.05
N ARG A 220 -15.41 0.53 1.40
CA ARG A 220 -16.76 0.97 1.12
C ARG A 220 -17.29 0.25 -0.11
N LEU A 221 -18.35 -0.53 0.08
CA LEU A 221 -19.07 -1.22 -0.98
C LEU A 221 -20.09 -0.28 -1.61
N ARG A 222 -20.39 -0.49 -2.90
CA ARG A 222 -21.44 0.25 -3.59
C ARG A 222 -22.80 -0.01 -2.92
N ASN A 223 -23.50 1.05 -2.58
CA ASN A 223 -24.83 0.97 -1.99
C ASN A 223 -25.86 0.80 -3.11
N ASP A 224 -26.40 -0.42 -3.26
CA ASP A 224 -27.48 -0.73 -4.21
C ASP A 224 -28.87 -0.66 -3.54
N GLY A 225 -28.99 0.01 -2.39
CA GLY A 225 -30.24 0.12 -1.62
C GLY A 225 -31.23 1.11 -2.27
N VAL A 226 -32.50 0.71 -2.38
CA VAL A 226 -33.61 1.53 -2.92
C VAL A 226 -33.75 2.87 -2.16
N VAL A 227 -33.29 2.92 -0.91
CA VAL A 227 -33.35 4.14 -0.04
C VAL A 227 -32.29 5.16 -0.43
N THR A 228 -31.12 4.76 -0.92
CA THR A 228 -30.05 5.66 -1.36
C THR A 228 -30.42 6.44 -2.62
N THR A 229 -31.14 5.81 -3.54
CA THR A 229 -31.62 6.47 -4.77
C THR A 229 -32.65 7.57 -4.47
N ALA A 230 -33.43 7.40 -3.40
CA ALA A 230 -34.38 8.43 -2.96
C ALA A 230 -33.67 9.62 -2.28
N SER A 231 -32.65 9.36 -1.46
CA SER A 231 -31.94 10.42 -0.73
C SER A 231 -31.00 11.28 -1.62
N GLU A 232 -30.47 10.69 -2.70
CA GLU A 232 -29.70 11.45 -3.69
C GLU A 232 -30.63 12.34 -4.55
N HIS A 233 -31.83 11.88 -4.85
CA HIS A 233 -32.82 12.68 -5.58
C HIS A 233 -33.33 13.88 -4.76
N ASP A 234 -33.49 13.72 -3.44
CA ASP A 234 -33.88 14.80 -2.53
C ASP A 234 -32.76 15.84 -2.32
N ARG A 235 -31.49 15.43 -2.27
CA ARG A 235 -30.37 16.38 -2.15
C ARG A 235 -30.24 17.26 -3.38
N THR A 236 -30.35 16.72 -4.57
CA THR A 236 -30.32 17.51 -5.82
C THR A 236 -31.49 18.48 -5.94
N TRP A 237 -32.63 18.15 -5.31
CA TRP A 237 -33.79 19.03 -5.32
C TRP A 237 -33.65 20.20 -4.31
N ILE A 238 -33.03 19.95 -3.15
CA ILE A 238 -32.78 21.00 -2.12
C ILE A 238 -31.72 22.00 -2.58
N ASP A 239 -30.65 21.54 -3.24
CA ASP A 239 -29.59 22.43 -3.79
C ASP A 239 -30.07 23.25 -5.00
N GLY A 240 -31.18 22.86 -5.66
CA GLY A 240 -31.78 23.59 -6.76
C GLY A 240 -32.88 24.60 -6.35
N VAL A 241 -33.28 24.65 -5.08
CA VAL A 241 -34.41 25.48 -4.59
C VAL A 241 -33.94 26.65 -3.69
N LEU A 242 -32.70 26.66 -3.22
CA LEU A 242 -32.13 27.77 -2.47
C LEU A 242 -31.26 28.64 -3.38
N PRO A 243 -31.60 29.92 -3.60
CA PRO A 243 -30.84 30.87 -4.39
C PRO A 243 -29.52 31.27 -3.70
#